data_5f761b0d195af4ebd1a917cb6d26f026
#
_entry.id   5f761b0d195af4ebd1a917cb6d26f026
#
_cell.length_a   1.000
_cell.length_b   1.000
_cell.length_c   1.000
_cell.angle_alpha   90.00
_cell.angle_beta   90.00
_cell.angle_gamma   90.00
#
_symmetry.space_group_name_H-M   'P 1'
#
loop_
_entity.id
_entity.type
_entity.pdbx_description
1 polymer ?
#
loop_
_entity_poly.entity_id
_entity_poly.type
_entity_poly.pdbx_seq_one_letter_code
_entity_poly.pdbx_strand_id
1 'polypeptide(L)'
;CMVHFYTGLSVRHSRWCMDHFTDYMEEKMRTLMEQSHIIVDDLDAFVESYHGPVEKLYVTFPDRAEYEKAYEAVRKLPVFLTDGGWAVDLEVMSRDTDKGVALRALAEKLGIAREQVLAMGDSGNDCAMLRYAGVGAAMGNAGEQAKKAADVIAPSNREDGVAWMLRRAARGEV
;
A
#
# COMPACT_ATOMS: atom_id res chain seq x y z
N CYS A 1 18.54 2.18 5.57
CA CYS A 1 17.14 2.30 5.12
C CYS A 1 16.36 3.27 6.00
N MET A 2 15.29 3.81 5.44
CA MET A 2 14.32 4.62 6.18
C MET A 2 13.11 3.74 6.50
N VAL A 3 12.72 3.65 7.77
CA VAL A 3 11.61 2.80 8.22
C VAL A 3 10.46 3.67 8.72
N HIS A 4 9.28 3.40 8.21
CA HIS A 4 8.01 3.97 8.66
C HIS A 4 7.20 2.89 9.37
N PHE A 5 6.88 3.13 10.62
CA PHE A 5 6.23 2.19 11.50
C PHE A 5 4.76 2.58 11.70
N TYR A 6 3.85 1.83 11.09
CA TYR A 6 2.41 2.10 11.12
C TYR A 6 1.75 1.41 12.31
N THR A 7 1.12 2.20 13.19
CA THR A 7 0.45 1.71 14.39
C THR A 7 -0.86 2.47 14.61
N GLY A 8 -1.99 1.80 14.45
CA GLY A 8 -3.31 2.45 14.52
C GLY A 8 -3.44 3.54 13.46
N LEU A 9 -3.78 4.75 13.86
CA LEU A 9 -3.93 5.91 12.96
C LEU A 9 -2.65 6.76 12.86
N SER A 10 -1.51 6.22 13.29
CA SER A 10 -0.26 6.97 13.36
C SER A 10 0.86 6.28 12.60
N VAL A 11 1.72 7.08 11.99
CA VAL A 11 2.97 6.62 11.38
C VAL A 11 4.13 7.21 12.16
N ARG A 12 5.10 6.39 12.51
CA ARG A 12 6.31 6.81 13.23
C ARG A 12 7.54 6.54 12.41
N HIS A 13 8.49 7.45 12.48
CA HIS A 13 9.83 7.27 11.95
C HIS A 13 10.86 7.98 12.83
N SER A 14 12.12 7.62 12.69
CA SER A 14 13.18 8.21 13.49
C SER A 14 13.49 9.64 13.03
N ARG A 15 13.99 10.47 13.96
CA ARG A 15 14.56 11.78 13.61
C ARG A 15 15.68 11.67 12.58
N TRP A 16 16.49 10.63 12.68
CA TRP A 16 17.51 10.33 11.69
C TRP A 16 16.95 10.25 10.25
N CYS A 17 15.76 9.65 10.07
CA CYS A 17 15.09 9.60 8.76
C CYS A 17 14.79 11.01 8.23
N MET A 18 14.41 11.96 9.08
CA MET A 18 14.14 13.34 8.66
C MET A 18 15.41 14.09 8.30
N ASP A 19 16.50 13.86 9.02
CA ASP A 19 17.79 14.49 8.77
C ASP A 19 18.43 14.01 7.45
N HIS A 20 18.13 12.75 7.05
CA HIS A 20 18.64 12.11 5.82
C HIS A 20 17.55 11.91 4.77
N PHE A 21 16.48 12.68 4.84
CA PHE A 21 15.27 12.47 4.05
C PHE A 21 15.52 12.43 2.54
N THR A 22 16.31 13.35 2.02
CA THR A 22 16.60 13.49 0.58
C THR A 22 17.45 12.36 0.00
N ASP A 23 18.07 11.54 0.85
CA ASP A 23 18.82 10.36 0.41
C ASP A 23 17.87 9.23 -0.03
N TYR A 24 16.60 9.30 0.37
CA TYR A 24 15.61 8.25 0.17
C TYR A 24 14.36 8.70 -0.58
N MET A 25 13.96 9.97 -0.44
CA MET A 25 12.71 10.51 -0.94
C MET A 25 12.85 11.92 -1.51
N GLU A 26 11.94 12.31 -2.37
CA GLU A 26 11.92 13.67 -2.91
C GLU A 26 11.52 14.69 -1.83
N GLU A 27 12.19 15.85 -1.82
CA GLU A 27 11.98 16.91 -0.82
C GLU A 27 10.53 17.38 -0.71
N LYS A 28 9.76 17.33 -1.80
CA LYS A 28 8.33 17.68 -1.77
C LYS A 28 7.49 16.83 -0.80
N MET A 29 7.96 15.63 -0.45
CA MET A 29 7.29 14.74 0.50
C MET A 29 7.57 15.08 1.95
N ARG A 30 8.65 15.84 2.24
CA ARG A 30 9.05 16.20 3.61
C ARG A 30 7.94 16.87 4.39
N THR A 31 7.35 17.93 3.83
CA THR A 31 6.27 18.68 4.50
C THR A 31 5.07 17.80 4.84
N LEU A 32 4.70 16.90 3.93
CA LEU A 32 3.61 15.96 4.18
C LEU A 32 3.94 15.03 5.36
N MET A 33 5.15 14.53 5.42
CA MET A 33 5.57 13.63 6.50
C MET A 33 5.69 14.34 7.84
N GLU A 34 6.25 15.54 7.87
CA GLU A 34 6.31 16.37 9.09
C GLU A 34 4.93 16.67 9.67
N GLN A 35 3.91 16.82 8.83
CA GLN A 35 2.54 17.11 9.23
C GLN A 35 1.73 15.87 9.64
N SER A 36 2.07 14.71 9.09
CA SER A 36 1.26 13.49 9.23
C SER A 36 1.91 12.39 10.07
N HIS A 37 3.22 12.45 10.30
CA HIS A 37 3.97 11.44 11.02
C HIS A 37 4.44 11.93 12.40
N ILE A 38 4.61 10.98 13.31
CA ILE A 38 5.21 11.22 14.63
C ILE A 38 6.70 10.92 14.52
N ILE A 39 7.53 11.92 14.78
CA ILE A 39 8.97 11.78 14.82
C ILE A 39 9.39 11.27 16.21
N VAL A 40 10.14 10.18 16.25
CA VAL A 40 10.73 9.63 17.47
C VAL A 40 12.24 9.76 17.41
N ASP A 41 12.87 10.07 18.53
CA ASP A 41 14.33 10.27 18.58
C ASP A 41 15.08 8.93 18.44
N ASP A 42 14.54 7.87 19.02
CA ASP A 42 15.07 6.51 18.94
C ASP A 42 13.97 5.53 18.55
N LEU A 43 14.00 5.09 17.28
CA LEU A 43 13.02 4.15 16.75
C LEU A 43 13.20 2.74 17.32
N ASP A 44 14.43 2.33 17.59
CA ASP A 44 14.72 1.00 18.12
C ASP A 44 14.17 0.87 19.54
N ALA A 45 14.44 1.87 20.41
CA ALA A 45 13.87 1.92 21.74
C ALA A 45 12.33 2.00 21.71
N PHE A 46 11.74 2.72 20.76
CA PHE A 46 10.30 2.73 20.57
C PHE A 46 9.78 1.33 20.24
N VAL A 47 10.38 0.64 19.26
CA VAL A 47 9.94 -0.70 18.81
C VAL A 47 10.07 -1.71 19.94
N GLU A 48 11.14 -1.69 20.72
CA GLU A 48 11.34 -2.58 21.88
C GLU A 48 10.27 -2.39 22.97
N SER A 49 9.82 -1.15 23.17
CA SER A 49 8.80 -0.82 24.17
C SER A 49 7.36 -0.94 23.67
N TYR A 50 7.15 -1.06 22.37
CA TYR A 50 5.83 -1.09 21.79
C TYR A 50 5.23 -2.49 21.75
N HIS A 51 4.09 -2.68 22.41
CA HIS A 51 3.37 -3.95 22.51
C HIS A 51 1.98 -3.92 21.84
N GLY A 52 1.68 -2.87 21.11
CA GLY A 52 0.41 -2.73 20.39
C GLY A 52 0.44 -3.42 19.01
N PRO A 53 -0.68 -3.39 18.28
CA PRO A 53 -0.73 -3.91 16.92
C PRO A 53 0.11 -3.06 15.96
N VAL A 54 0.75 -3.73 15.02
CA VAL A 54 1.49 -3.11 13.90
C VAL A 54 0.76 -3.46 12.62
N GLU A 55 0.28 -2.46 11.91
CA GLU A 55 -0.45 -2.66 10.67
C GLU A 55 0.48 -2.88 9.49
N LYS A 56 1.56 -2.09 9.42
CA LYS A 56 2.50 -2.13 8.31
C LYS A 56 3.86 -1.55 8.71
N LEU A 57 4.92 -2.10 8.13
CA LEU A 57 6.19 -1.41 7.98
C LEU A 57 6.33 -0.99 6.51
N TYR A 58 6.72 0.25 6.27
CA TYR A 58 7.13 0.75 4.96
C TYR A 58 8.60 1.11 5.04
N VAL A 59 9.41 0.49 4.20
CA VAL A 59 10.86 0.62 4.26
C VAL A 59 11.36 1.11 2.90
N THR A 60 12.07 2.24 2.90
CA THR A 60 12.73 2.78 1.72
C THR A 60 14.24 2.54 1.80
N PHE A 61 14.83 2.12 0.70
CA PHE A 61 16.24 1.78 0.59
C PHE A 61 16.97 2.80 -0.28
N PRO A 62 18.27 3.06 -0.02
CA PRO A 62 19.06 3.98 -0.83
C PRO A 62 19.34 3.42 -2.22
N ASP A 63 19.37 2.10 -2.35
CA ASP A 63 19.66 1.41 -3.60
C ASP A 63 19.04 -0.01 -3.65
N ARG A 64 19.09 -0.61 -4.84
CA ARG A 64 18.54 -1.94 -5.10
C ARG A 64 19.29 -3.06 -4.37
N ALA A 65 20.57 -2.93 -4.12
CA ALA A 65 21.36 -3.97 -3.46
C ALA A 65 20.97 -4.11 -1.97
N GLU A 66 20.75 -2.99 -1.29
CA GLU A 66 20.27 -3.01 0.09
C GLU A 66 18.83 -3.53 0.19
N TYR A 67 17.97 -3.16 -0.77
CA TYR A 67 16.62 -3.74 -0.87
C TYR A 67 16.67 -5.27 -1.00
N GLU A 68 17.49 -5.82 -1.90
CA GLU A 68 17.54 -7.26 -2.15
C GLU A 68 18.04 -8.05 -0.94
N LYS A 69 19.01 -7.51 -0.20
CA LYS A 69 19.46 -8.10 1.08
C LYS A 69 18.31 -8.18 2.10
N ALA A 70 17.58 -7.07 2.27
CA ALA A 70 16.46 -7.01 3.20
C ALA A 70 15.33 -7.93 2.75
N TYR A 71 14.96 -7.90 1.46
CA TYR A 71 13.93 -8.76 0.88
C TYR A 71 14.23 -10.25 1.11
N GLU A 72 15.46 -10.70 0.84
CA GLU A 72 15.89 -12.09 1.05
C GLU A 72 15.86 -12.52 2.53
N ALA A 73 16.04 -11.59 3.45
CA ALA A 73 15.91 -11.88 4.88
C ALA A 73 14.44 -11.94 5.31
N VAL A 74 13.64 -10.94 4.92
CA VAL A 74 12.26 -10.77 5.39
C VAL A 74 11.31 -11.79 4.75
N ARG A 75 11.52 -12.19 3.48
CA ARG A 75 10.67 -13.19 2.79
C ARG A 75 10.65 -14.57 3.45
N LYS A 76 11.59 -14.84 4.36
CA LYS A 76 11.64 -16.08 5.15
C LYS A 76 10.70 -16.05 6.36
N LEU A 77 10.20 -14.88 6.71
CA LEU A 77 9.27 -14.68 7.80
C LEU A 77 7.82 -14.93 7.33
N PRO A 78 6.89 -15.21 8.25
CA PRO A 78 5.48 -15.39 7.91
C PRO A 78 4.76 -14.05 7.69
N VAL A 79 5.22 -13.28 6.70
CA VAL A 79 4.70 -11.95 6.36
C VAL A 79 4.25 -11.88 4.90
N PHE A 80 3.41 -10.90 4.59
CA PHE A 80 3.09 -10.49 3.23
C PHE A 80 4.03 -9.35 2.82
N LEU A 81 4.61 -9.46 1.63
CA LEU A 81 5.54 -8.48 1.07
C LEU A 81 5.00 -7.94 -0.25
N THR A 82 5.09 -6.63 -0.42
CA THR A 82 4.81 -5.96 -1.68
C THR A 82 5.70 -4.73 -1.83
N ASP A 83 5.83 -4.20 -3.03
CA ASP A 83 6.42 -2.88 -3.27
C ASP A 83 5.35 -1.78 -3.20
N GLY A 84 5.73 -0.59 -2.75
CA GLY A 84 4.87 0.58 -2.69
C GLY A 84 4.80 1.33 -4.03
N GLY A 85 5.71 1.06 -4.95
CA GLY A 85 5.75 1.62 -6.30
C GLY A 85 6.24 3.07 -6.40
N TRP A 86 6.83 3.63 -5.34
CA TRP A 86 7.29 5.04 -5.31
C TRP A 86 8.80 5.20 -5.40
N ALA A 87 9.53 4.23 -4.91
CA ALA A 87 10.99 4.24 -4.80
C ALA A 87 11.52 2.81 -4.80
N VAL A 88 12.75 2.60 -4.33
CA VAL A 88 13.24 1.28 -3.96
C VAL A 88 12.70 0.98 -2.56
N ASP A 89 11.52 0.43 -2.48
CA ASP A 89 10.75 0.28 -1.24
C ASP A 89 10.21 -1.13 -1.02
N LEU A 90 9.86 -1.43 0.23
CA LEU A 90 9.26 -2.69 0.66
C LEU A 90 8.17 -2.41 1.68
N GLU A 91 6.98 -2.88 1.42
CA GLU A 91 5.92 -2.96 2.42
C GLU A 91 5.89 -4.34 3.06
N VAL A 92 5.88 -4.38 4.39
CA VAL A 92 5.81 -5.61 5.18
C VAL A 92 4.55 -5.55 6.04
N MET A 93 3.70 -6.55 5.90
CA MET A 93 2.42 -6.66 6.61
C MET A 93 2.22 -8.08 7.14
N SER A 94 1.21 -8.27 7.98
CA SER A 94 0.79 -9.62 8.37
C SER A 94 0.44 -10.45 7.12
N ARG A 95 0.80 -11.74 7.13
CA ARG A 95 0.51 -12.67 6.04
C ARG A 95 -0.98 -12.73 5.69
N ASP A 96 -1.83 -12.58 6.69
CA ASP A 96 -3.28 -12.71 6.56
C ASP A 96 -3.96 -11.38 6.26
N THR A 97 -3.19 -10.34 5.90
CA THR A 97 -3.68 -9.00 5.64
C THR A 97 -3.29 -8.55 4.24
N ASP A 98 -4.30 -8.34 3.40
CA ASP A 98 -4.18 -7.65 2.12
C ASP A 98 -5.45 -6.82 1.84
N LYS A 99 -5.44 -6.01 0.78
CA LYS A 99 -6.60 -5.18 0.43
C LYS A 99 -7.85 -6.00 0.09
N GLY A 100 -7.70 -7.23 -0.40
CA GLY A 100 -8.83 -8.13 -0.69
C GLY A 100 -9.47 -8.67 0.57
N VAL A 101 -8.67 -9.08 1.56
CA VAL A 101 -9.16 -9.49 2.89
C VAL A 101 -9.90 -8.33 3.57
N ALA A 102 -9.33 -7.14 3.53
CA ALA A 102 -9.94 -5.94 4.12
C ALA A 102 -11.28 -5.57 3.42
N LEU A 103 -11.30 -5.62 2.09
CA LEU A 103 -12.50 -5.34 1.30
C LEU A 103 -13.60 -6.36 1.57
N ARG A 104 -13.25 -7.64 1.68
CA ARG A 104 -14.19 -8.71 2.05
C ARG A 104 -14.80 -8.44 3.42
N ALA A 105 -13.97 -8.21 4.43
CA ALA A 105 -14.44 -7.95 5.78
C ALA A 105 -15.36 -6.73 5.86
N LEU A 106 -15.05 -5.68 5.08
CA LEU A 106 -15.89 -4.49 4.98
C LEU A 106 -17.23 -4.80 4.32
N ALA A 107 -17.24 -5.50 3.18
CA ALA A 107 -18.47 -5.88 2.47
C ALA A 107 -19.38 -6.75 3.35
N GLU A 108 -18.82 -7.75 4.02
CA GLU A 108 -19.55 -8.61 4.96
C GLU A 108 -20.15 -7.80 6.12
N LYS A 109 -19.38 -6.89 6.71
CA LYS A 109 -19.83 -6.02 7.80
C LYS A 109 -20.98 -5.10 7.38
N LEU A 110 -20.99 -4.65 6.13
CA LEU A 110 -22.03 -3.78 5.57
C LEU A 110 -23.21 -4.55 4.96
N GLY A 111 -23.14 -5.87 4.90
CA GLY A 111 -24.17 -6.71 4.25
C GLY A 111 -24.22 -6.54 2.73
N ILE A 112 -23.09 -6.15 2.10
CA ILE A 112 -22.98 -5.95 0.66
C ILE A 112 -22.50 -7.25 0.02
N ALA A 113 -23.24 -7.77 -0.95
CA ALA A 113 -22.83 -8.96 -1.69
C ALA A 113 -21.60 -8.64 -2.57
N ARG A 114 -20.72 -9.62 -2.75
CA ARG A 114 -19.49 -9.48 -3.56
C ARG A 114 -19.79 -8.90 -4.95
N GLU A 115 -20.87 -9.36 -5.58
CA GLU A 115 -21.32 -8.95 -6.93
C GLU A 115 -21.69 -7.46 -7.02
N GLN A 116 -21.92 -6.81 -5.88
CA GLN A 116 -22.22 -5.38 -5.78
C GLN A 116 -20.98 -4.52 -5.50
N VAL A 117 -19.79 -5.13 -5.44
CA VAL A 117 -18.53 -4.46 -5.16
C VAL A 117 -17.81 -4.15 -6.45
N LEU A 118 -17.49 -2.88 -6.66
CA LEU A 118 -16.54 -2.41 -7.66
C LEU A 118 -15.23 -2.05 -6.94
N ALA A 119 -14.12 -2.68 -7.32
CA ALA A 119 -12.79 -2.31 -6.86
C ALA A 119 -11.96 -1.73 -8.00
N MET A 120 -11.14 -0.72 -7.68
CA MET A 120 -10.25 -0.06 -8.64
C MET A 120 -8.84 0.02 -8.05
N GLY A 121 -7.82 -0.24 -8.88
CA GLY A 121 -6.44 -0.24 -8.43
C GLY A 121 -5.43 -0.14 -9.57
N ASP A 122 -4.15 0.08 -9.23
CA ASP A 122 -3.09 0.27 -10.21
C ASP A 122 -1.78 -0.48 -9.90
N SER A 123 -1.64 -1.06 -8.71
CA SER A 123 -0.38 -1.67 -8.27
C SER A 123 -0.55 -3.12 -7.76
N GLY A 124 0.57 -3.76 -7.43
CA GLY A 124 0.61 -5.16 -7.00
C GLY A 124 -0.22 -5.44 -5.74
N ASN A 125 -0.26 -4.49 -4.80
CA ASN A 125 -1.02 -4.61 -3.56
C ASN A 125 -2.55 -4.52 -3.76
N ASP A 126 -3.01 -4.12 -4.96
CA ASP A 126 -4.43 -4.07 -5.32
C ASP A 126 -4.96 -5.39 -5.90
N CYS A 127 -4.07 -6.27 -6.33
CA CYS A 127 -4.45 -7.50 -7.06
C CYS A 127 -5.48 -8.36 -6.31
N ALA A 128 -5.35 -8.46 -4.98
CA ALA A 128 -6.27 -9.28 -4.18
C ALA A 128 -7.68 -8.66 -4.12
N MET A 129 -7.79 -7.33 -3.97
CA MET A 129 -9.10 -6.68 -3.97
C MET A 129 -9.75 -6.66 -5.37
N LEU A 130 -8.94 -6.52 -6.44
CA LEU A 130 -9.45 -6.60 -7.81
C LEU A 130 -10.07 -7.98 -8.10
N ARG A 131 -9.41 -9.06 -7.67
CA ARG A 131 -9.95 -10.43 -7.81
C ARG A 131 -11.15 -10.72 -6.92
N TYR A 132 -11.21 -10.10 -5.74
CA TYR A 132 -12.33 -10.31 -4.82
C TYR A 132 -13.60 -9.63 -5.31
N ALA A 133 -13.54 -8.43 -5.83
CA ALA A 133 -14.71 -7.64 -6.23
C ALA A 133 -15.62 -8.39 -7.22
N GLY A 134 -16.86 -7.97 -7.32
CA GLY A 134 -17.76 -8.38 -8.39
C GLY A 134 -17.27 -7.87 -9.73
N VAL A 135 -16.72 -6.63 -9.74
CA VAL A 135 -16.00 -6.06 -10.87
C VAL A 135 -14.69 -5.46 -10.36
N GLY A 136 -13.57 -6.01 -10.78
CA GLY A 136 -12.23 -5.45 -10.57
C GLY A 136 -11.80 -4.64 -11.78
N ALA A 137 -11.47 -3.36 -11.60
CA ALA A 137 -11.02 -2.47 -12.67
C ALA A 137 -9.58 -2.00 -12.43
N ALA A 138 -8.66 -2.36 -13.31
CA ALA A 138 -7.31 -1.80 -13.30
C ALA A 138 -7.27 -0.47 -14.02
N MET A 139 -6.52 0.49 -13.48
CA MET A 139 -6.27 1.77 -14.13
C MET A 139 -5.41 1.59 -15.38
N GLY A 140 -5.57 2.42 -16.39
CA GLY A 140 -4.80 2.35 -17.64
C GLY A 140 -3.28 2.48 -17.44
N ASN A 141 -2.87 3.25 -16.43
CA ASN A 141 -1.48 3.37 -15.97
C ASN A 141 -1.03 2.26 -15.01
N ALA A 142 -1.88 1.25 -14.73
CA ALA A 142 -1.57 0.18 -13.80
C ALA A 142 -0.42 -0.72 -14.29
N GLY A 143 0.28 -1.31 -13.33
CA GLY A 143 1.27 -2.36 -13.60
C GLY A 143 0.63 -3.63 -14.16
N GLU A 144 1.41 -4.42 -14.87
CA GLU A 144 0.96 -5.65 -15.54
C GLU A 144 0.27 -6.65 -14.61
N GLN A 145 0.70 -6.73 -13.35
CA GLN A 145 0.10 -7.63 -12.36
C GLN A 145 -1.34 -7.22 -12.02
N ALA A 146 -1.57 -5.91 -11.82
CA ALA A 146 -2.91 -5.38 -11.55
C ALA A 146 -3.83 -5.53 -12.77
N LYS A 147 -3.33 -5.25 -13.99
CA LYS A 147 -4.08 -5.46 -15.24
C LYS A 147 -4.51 -6.92 -15.42
N LYS A 148 -3.63 -7.88 -15.10
CA LYS A 148 -3.96 -9.32 -15.16
C LYS A 148 -4.92 -9.78 -14.06
N ALA A 149 -5.03 -9.04 -12.98
CA ALA A 149 -5.91 -9.35 -11.85
C ALA A 149 -7.33 -8.76 -12.02
N ALA A 150 -7.51 -7.85 -12.98
CA ALA A 150 -8.76 -7.11 -13.19
C ALA A 150 -9.62 -7.72 -14.29
N ASP A 151 -10.93 -7.48 -14.22
CA ASP A 151 -11.92 -7.83 -15.25
C ASP A 151 -11.96 -6.77 -16.36
N VAL A 152 -11.69 -5.50 -16.00
CA VAL A 152 -11.79 -4.35 -16.90
C VAL A 152 -10.54 -3.48 -16.75
N ILE A 153 -10.09 -2.88 -17.86
CA ILE A 153 -9.06 -1.85 -17.84
C ILE A 153 -9.74 -0.50 -18.09
N ALA A 154 -9.72 0.38 -17.09
CA ALA A 154 -10.21 1.75 -17.18
C ALA A 154 -9.19 2.64 -17.89
N PRO A 155 -9.57 3.85 -18.34
CA PRO A 155 -8.60 4.87 -18.73
C PRO A 155 -7.59 5.17 -17.59
N SER A 156 -6.49 5.85 -17.92
CA SER A 156 -5.47 6.20 -16.95
C SER A 156 -5.97 7.24 -15.93
N ASN A 157 -5.21 7.45 -14.87
CA ASN A 157 -5.45 8.49 -13.88
C ASN A 157 -5.38 9.92 -14.47
N ARG A 158 -4.72 10.09 -15.62
CA ARG A 158 -4.67 11.37 -16.38
C ARG A 158 -5.87 11.58 -17.30
N GLU A 159 -6.70 10.56 -17.48
CA GLU A 159 -7.87 10.53 -18.37
C GLU A 159 -9.17 10.30 -17.57
N ASP A 160 -9.16 10.66 -16.29
CA ASP A 160 -10.32 10.51 -15.38
C ASP A 160 -10.88 9.08 -15.29
N GLY A 161 -10.00 8.06 -15.34
CA GLY A 161 -10.39 6.65 -15.38
C GLY A 161 -11.31 6.22 -14.23
N VAL A 162 -11.11 6.76 -13.02
CA VAL A 162 -12.01 6.49 -11.87
C VAL A 162 -13.42 7.02 -12.18
N ALA A 163 -13.53 8.27 -12.60
CA ALA A 163 -14.83 8.87 -12.92
C ALA A 163 -15.52 8.17 -14.10
N TRP A 164 -14.76 7.72 -15.09
CA TRP A 164 -15.26 6.92 -16.21
C TRP A 164 -15.89 5.62 -15.73
N MET A 165 -15.18 4.90 -14.86
CA MET A 165 -15.64 3.60 -14.36
C MET A 165 -16.87 3.74 -13.45
N LEU A 166 -16.90 4.76 -12.59
CA LEU A 166 -18.07 5.04 -11.73
C LEU A 166 -19.32 5.38 -12.54
N ARG A 167 -19.18 6.13 -13.65
CA ARG A 167 -20.31 6.43 -14.53
C ARG A 167 -20.86 5.17 -15.21
N ARG A 168 -20.01 4.25 -15.61
CA ARG A 168 -20.42 2.96 -16.18
C ARG A 168 -21.14 2.09 -15.18
N ALA A 169 -20.58 1.98 -13.97
CA ALA A 169 -21.22 1.23 -12.89
C ALA A 169 -22.61 1.80 -12.55
N ALA A 170 -22.75 3.13 -12.47
CA ALA A 170 -24.03 3.79 -12.21
C ALA A 170 -25.08 3.56 -13.32
N ARG A 171 -24.65 3.19 -14.53
CA ARG A 171 -25.56 2.86 -15.65
C ARG A 171 -25.80 1.36 -15.80
N GLY A 172 -25.22 0.52 -14.94
CA GLY A 172 -25.28 -0.92 -15.05
C GLY A 172 -24.57 -1.50 -16.29
N GLU A 173 -23.50 -0.82 -16.75
CA GLU A 173 -22.71 -1.21 -17.93
C GLU A 173 -21.49 -2.09 -17.55
N VAL A 174 -21.37 -2.44 -16.30
CA VAL A 174 -20.31 -3.29 -15.73
C VAL A 174 -20.87 -4.18 -14.65
#